data_93025ef1ce997001f3a59ffbbf966585
#
_entry.id   93025ef1ce997001f3a59ffbbf966585
#
_cell.length_a   1.000
_cell.length_b   1.000
_cell.length_c   1.000
_cell.angle_alpha   90.00
_cell.angle_beta   90.00
_cell.angle_gamma   90.00
#
_symmetry.space_group_name_H-M   'P 1'
#
loop_
_entity.id
_entity.type
_entity.pdbx_description
1 polymer ?
#
loop_
_entity_poly.entity_id
_entity_poly.type
_entity_poly.pdbx_seq_one_letter_code
_entity_poly.pdbx_strand_id
1 'polypeptide(L)'
;MQSEVFFVENDIHRRDKTNYYLDLAETVSQRCTCLRRHYGAVIVKNDEVISTGYVGAPRGRKNCTDIGKCVRVERNIPRGERYELCRSVHAEANAIISAPRDKMIDATLYLVGKEV
;
A
#
# COMPACT_ATOMS: atom_id res chain seq x y z
N MET A 1 -0.04 -11.86 -23.89
CA MET A 1 0.37 -11.94 -22.48
C MET A 1 1.88 -12.15 -22.40
N GLN A 2 2.54 -11.39 -21.57
CA GLN A 2 3.98 -11.57 -21.32
C GLN A 2 4.16 -12.36 -20.02
N SER A 3 5.17 -13.22 -19.99
CA SER A 3 5.51 -13.99 -18.80
C SER A 3 7.00 -13.86 -18.51
N GLU A 4 7.30 -13.65 -17.23
CA GLU A 4 8.67 -13.67 -16.72
C GLU A 4 8.77 -14.82 -15.71
N VAL A 5 9.79 -15.66 -15.85
CA VAL A 5 9.96 -16.82 -15.00
C VAL A 5 11.32 -16.79 -14.34
N PHE A 6 11.32 -16.89 -13.01
CA PHE A 6 12.54 -16.94 -12.20
C PHE A 6 12.50 -18.18 -11.30
N PHE A 7 13.66 -18.76 -11.03
CA PHE A 7 13.78 -19.92 -10.18
C PHE A 7 14.43 -19.56 -8.84
N VAL A 8 13.87 -20.13 -7.76
CA VAL A 8 14.38 -19.96 -6.41
C VAL A 8 15.10 -21.24 -6.02
N GLU A 9 16.36 -21.12 -5.58
CA GLU A 9 17.22 -22.28 -5.27
C GLU A 9 17.02 -22.82 -3.84
N ASN A 10 16.29 -22.10 -2.97
CA ASN A 10 16.09 -22.48 -1.59
C ASN A 10 14.89 -23.41 -1.41
N ASP A 11 14.87 -24.14 -0.29
CA ASP A 11 13.72 -24.96 0.07
C ASP A 11 12.47 -24.11 0.18
N ILE A 12 11.36 -24.64 -0.36
CA ILE A 12 10.09 -23.95 -0.32
C ILE A 12 9.26 -24.49 0.83
N HIS A 13 8.89 -23.59 1.76
CA HIS A 13 7.96 -23.90 2.83
C HIS A 13 6.64 -23.19 2.58
N ARG A 14 5.54 -23.93 2.75
CA ARG A 14 4.21 -23.35 2.58
C ARG A 14 3.92 -22.36 3.68
N ARG A 15 3.79 -21.08 3.33
CA ARG A 15 3.45 -20.01 4.27
C ARG A 15 1.98 -20.13 4.67
N ASP A 16 1.65 -19.88 5.93
CA ASP A 16 0.26 -19.79 6.36
C ASP A 16 -0.41 -18.56 5.71
N LYS A 17 -1.73 -18.61 5.54
CA LYS A 17 -2.45 -17.58 4.77
C LYS A 17 -2.31 -16.18 5.36
N THR A 18 -2.44 -16.03 6.67
CA THR A 18 -2.33 -14.71 7.31
C THR A 18 -0.97 -14.07 7.03
N ASN A 19 0.11 -14.80 7.27
CA ASN A 19 1.45 -14.28 7.03
C ASN A 19 1.74 -14.11 5.53
N TYR A 20 1.18 -14.97 4.70
CA TYR A 20 1.29 -14.82 3.24
C TYR A 20 0.70 -13.47 2.78
N TYR A 21 -0.51 -13.12 3.22
CA TYR A 21 -1.12 -11.86 2.83
C TYR A 21 -0.44 -10.64 3.48
N LEU A 22 0.07 -10.79 4.71
CA LEU A 22 0.86 -9.74 5.34
C LEU A 22 2.19 -9.52 4.61
N ASP A 23 2.84 -10.58 4.12
CA ASP A 23 4.05 -10.47 3.32
C ASP A 23 3.77 -9.74 2.00
N LEU A 24 2.63 -10.00 1.36
CA LEU A 24 2.21 -9.29 0.16
C LEU A 24 2.01 -7.80 0.46
N ALA A 25 1.34 -7.46 1.56
CA ALA A 25 1.15 -6.08 1.97
C ALA A 25 2.48 -5.38 2.26
N GLU A 26 3.44 -6.07 2.87
CA GLU A 26 4.77 -5.53 3.10
C GLU A 26 5.47 -5.22 1.79
N THR A 27 5.39 -6.11 0.82
CA THR A 27 5.96 -5.88 -0.50
C THR A 27 5.30 -4.67 -1.18
N VAL A 28 3.98 -4.56 -1.08
CA VAL A 28 3.24 -3.41 -1.60
C VAL A 28 3.73 -2.12 -0.94
N SER A 29 4.01 -2.15 0.37
CA SER A 29 4.48 -0.97 1.10
C SER A 29 5.81 -0.42 0.58
N GLN A 30 6.61 -1.24 -0.07
CA GLN A 30 7.90 -0.83 -0.63
C GLN A 30 7.76 0.08 -1.86
N ARG A 31 6.57 0.20 -2.42
CA ARG A 31 6.28 1.11 -3.53
C ARG A 31 5.78 2.48 -3.07
N CYS A 32 5.69 2.73 -1.78
CA CYS A 32 5.20 4.00 -1.24
C CYS A 32 5.99 5.20 -1.75
N THR A 33 5.29 6.28 -1.99
CA THR A 33 5.85 7.54 -2.50
C THR A 33 5.77 8.67 -1.49
N CYS A 34 5.30 8.40 -0.27
CA CYS A 34 5.36 9.33 0.84
C CYS A 34 6.76 9.31 1.45
N LEU A 35 7.27 10.47 1.85
CA LEU A 35 8.60 10.58 2.45
C LEU A 35 8.62 10.09 3.91
N ARG A 36 7.46 9.93 4.55
CA ARG A 36 7.37 9.65 5.99
C ARG A 36 6.64 8.36 6.33
N ARG A 37 5.62 7.99 5.57
CA ARG A 37 4.78 6.83 5.88
C ARG A 37 4.85 5.81 4.75
N HIS A 38 5.16 4.57 5.13
CA HIS A 38 5.29 3.45 4.19
C HIS A 38 4.34 2.35 4.62
N TYR A 39 3.11 2.38 4.12
CA TYR A 39 2.07 1.42 4.42
C TYR A 39 1.62 0.75 3.13
N GLY A 40 1.38 -0.54 3.23
CA GLY A 40 0.80 -1.33 2.14
C GLY A 40 -0.46 -2.03 2.61
N ALA A 41 -1.45 -2.06 1.75
CA ALA A 41 -2.73 -2.72 2.01
C ALA A 41 -3.06 -3.71 0.91
N VAL A 42 -3.62 -4.85 1.30
CA VAL A 42 -4.09 -5.89 0.38
C VAL A 42 -5.51 -6.26 0.79
N ILE A 43 -6.44 -6.19 -0.16
CA ILE A 43 -7.82 -6.62 0.05
C ILE A 43 -7.99 -8.02 -0.52
N VAL A 44 -8.48 -8.96 0.32
CA VAL A 44 -8.61 -10.37 -0.03
C VAL A 44 -10.04 -10.83 0.21
N LYS A 45 -10.59 -11.58 -0.74
CA LYS A 45 -11.89 -12.23 -0.59
C LYS A 45 -11.84 -13.60 -1.26
N ASN A 46 -12.35 -14.62 -0.56
CA ASN A 46 -12.37 -15.99 -1.05
C ASN A 46 -10.98 -16.47 -1.52
N ASP A 47 -9.96 -16.17 -0.71
CA ASP A 47 -8.57 -16.54 -0.98
C ASP A 47 -8.02 -15.94 -2.27
N GLU A 48 -8.56 -14.79 -2.68
CA GLU A 48 -8.16 -14.09 -3.90
C GLU A 48 -7.85 -12.64 -3.59
N VAL A 49 -6.72 -12.14 -4.09
CA VAL A 49 -6.36 -10.72 -3.96
C VAL A 49 -7.24 -9.91 -4.90
N ILE A 50 -8.06 -9.04 -4.33
CA ILE A 50 -8.97 -8.17 -5.07
C ILE A 50 -8.29 -6.87 -5.48
N SER A 51 -7.50 -6.30 -4.58
CA SER A 51 -6.87 -5.01 -4.79
C SER A 51 -5.69 -4.83 -3.87
N THR A 52 -4.77 -3.95 -4.26
CA THR A 52 -3.66 -3.51 -3.44
C THR A 52 -3.63 -1.99 -3.40
N GLY A 53 -3.02 -1.44 -2.35
CA GLY A 53 -2.81 -0.01 -2.26
C GLY A 53 -1.60 0.32 -1.39
N TYR A 54 -0.89 1.36 -1.74
CA TYR A 54 0.21 1.88 -0.91
C TYR A 54 0.03 3.39 -0.75
N VAL A 55 0.75 3.97 0.20
CA VAL A 55 0.68 5.43 0.43
C VAL A 55 1.28 6.14 -0.77
N GLY A 56 0.47 6.93 -1.44
CA GLY A 56 0.91 7.65 -2.63
C GLY A 56 -0.15 8.62 -3.13
N ALA A 57 0.25 9.52 -4.01
CA ALA A 57 -0.66 10.48 -4.64
C ALA A 57 -1.62 9.74 -5.58
N PRO A 58 -2.79 10.32 -5.85
CA PRO A 58 -3.69 9.80 -6.88
C PRO A 58 -2.98 9.66 -8.21
N ARG A 59 -3.42 8.72 -9.03
CA ARG A 59 -2.84 8.49 -10.36
C ARG A 59 -2.82 9.78 -11.17
N GLY A 60 -1.70 10.04 -11.85
CA GLY A 60 -1.52 11.23 -12.65
C GLY A 60 -1.13 12.49 -11.88
N ARG A 61 -1.02 12.41 -10.55
CA ARG A 61 -0.57 13.51 -9.70
C ARG A 61 0.87 13.30 -9.26
N LYS A 62 1.58 14.39 -8.98
CA LYS A 62 2.95 14.30 -8.48
C LYS A 62 2.97 13.73 -7.08
N ASN A 63 3.89 12.81 -6.83
CA ASN A 63 4.13 12.23 -5.52
C ASN A 63 5.04 13.12 -4.68
N CYS A 64 5.03 12.91 -3.35
CA CYS A 64 5.96 13.62 -2.46
C CYS A 64 7.41 13.35 -2.82
N THR A 65 7.74 12.13 -3.27
CA THR A 65 9.08 11.78 -3.72
C THR A 65 9.50 12.56 -4.97
N ASP A 66 8.56 12.88 -5.85
CA ASP A 66 8.84 13.68 -7.05
C ASP A 66 9.17 15.13 -6.71
N ILE A 67 8.52 15.66 -5.68
CA ILE A 67 8.72 17.02 -5.20
C ILE A 67 9.92 17.11 -4.28
N GLY A 68 10.23 16.03 -3.55
CA GLY A 68 11.36 15.94 -2.64
C GLY A 68 11.12 16.56 -1.27
N LYS A 69 9.89 16.94 -0.94
CA LYS A 69 9.55 17.53 0.36
C LYS A 69 8.12 17.18 0.79
N CYS A 70 7.90 17.21 2.10
CA CYS A 70 6.59 17.00 2.70
C CYS A 70 6.02 18.35 3.13
N VAL A 71 4.83 18.70 2.65
CA VAL A 71 4.16 19.97 2.97
C VAL A 71 3.95 20.12 4.47
N ARG A 72 3.56 19.03 5.16
CA ARG A 72 3.33 19.06 6.59
C ARG A 72 4.61 19.32 7.38
N VAL A 73 5.72 18.70 6.99
CA VAL A 73 7.03 18.95 7.59
C VAL A 73 7.48 20.39 7.33
N GLU A 74 7.33 20.85 6.09
CA GLU A 74 7.71 22.19 5.67
C GLU A 74 6.97 23.28 6.47
N ARG A 75 5.69 23.03 6.78
CA ARG A 75 4.85 23.95 7.55
C ARG A 75 4.86 23.69 9.05
N ASN A 76 5.71 22.80 9.54
CA ASN A 76 5.82 22.44 10.96
C ASN A 76 4.49 22.01 11.58
N ILE A 77 3.70 21.22 10.85
CA ILE A 77 2.39 20.75 11.32
C ILE A 77 2.60 19.55 12.24
N PRO A 78 2.02 19.58 13.47
CA PRO A 78 2.13 18.46 14.40
C PRO A 78 1.53 17.17 13.85
N ARG A 79 2.03 16.04 14.35
CA ARG A 79 1.49 14.73 14.03
C ARG A 79 0.01 14.66 14.40
N GLY A 80 -0.80 14.07 13.52
CA GLY A 80 -2.24 13.92 13.74
C GLY A 80 -3.09 15.08 13.24
N GLU A 81 -2.46 16.15 12.70
CA GLU A 81 -3.17 17.34 12.25
C GLU A 81 -2.97 17.62 10.77
N ARG A 82 -3.96 18.24 10.15
CA ARG A 82 -3.92 18.79 8.80
C ARG A 82 -3.50 17.78 7.72
N TYR A 83 -4.00 16.54 7.82
CA TYR A 83 -3.70 15.51 6.81
C TYR A 83 -4.31 15.81 5.44
N GLU A 84 -5.30 16.73 5.38
CA GLU A 84 -5.86 17.19 4.10
C GLU A 84 -4.84 17.91 3.22
N LEU A 85 -3.73 18.36 3.81
CA LEU A 85 -2.63 18.97 3.06
C LEU A 85 -1.69 17.93 2.46
N CYS A 86 -1.82 16.67 2.86
CA CYS A 86 -1.00 15.61 2.29
C CYS A 86 -1.34 15.38 0.82
N ARG A 87 -0.32 15.31 -0.01
CA ARG A 87 -0.45 14.92 -1.41
C ARG A 87 -0.73 13.43 -1.54
N SER A 88 -0.23 12.64 -0.60
CA SER A 88 -0.40 11.18 -0.57
C SER A 88 -1.73 10.77 0.04
N VAL A 89 -2.35 9.77 -0.58
CA VAL A 89 -3.56 9.11 -0.08
C VAL A 89 -3.13 7.88 0.73
N HIS A 90 -3.86 7.55 1.80
CA HIS A 90 -3.58 6.38 2.63
C HIS A 90 -3.64 5.08 1.82
N ALA A 91 -2.85 4.08 2.26
CA ALA A 91 -2.77 2.78 1.59
C ALA A 91 -4.13 2.10 1.46
N GLU A 92 -4.90 2.03 2.56
CA GLU A 92 -6.23 1.41 2.56
C GLU A 92 -7.21 2.14 1.66
N ALA A 93 -7.15 3.48 1.62
CA ALA A 93 -7.99 4.27 0.73
C ALA A 93 -7.65 3.99 -0.73
N ASN A 94 -6.37 3.92 -1.08
CA ASN A 94 -5.95 3.58 -2.44
C ASN A 94 -6.40 2.18 -2.84
N ALA A 95 -6.32 1.21 -1.94
CA ALA A 95 -6.79 -0.16 -2.19
C ALA A 95 -8.30 -0.18 -2.44
N ILE A 96 -9.07 0.56 -1.64
CA ILE A 96 -10.54 0.63 -1.76
C ILE A 96 -10.94 1.30 -3.07
N ILE A 97 -10.28 2.40 -3.44
CA ILE A 97 -10.57 3.12 -4.68
C ILE A 97 -10.37 2.21 -5.90
N SER A 98 -9.36 1.35 -5.87
CA SER A 98 -9.02 0.46 -6.98
C SER A 98 -9.84 -0.83 -7.03
N ALA A 99 -10.60 -1.14 -5.98
CA ALA A 99 -11.37 -2.38 -5.90
C ALA A 99 -12.80 -2.21 -6.41
N PRO A 100 -13.37 -3.21 -7.10
CA PRO A 100 -14.80 -3.21 -7.39
C PRO A 100 -15.60 -3.31 -6.09
N ARG A 101 -16.63 -2.48 -5.95
CA ARG A 101 -17.41 -2.40 -4.71
C ARG A 101 -18.05 -3.73 -4.30
N ASP A 102 -18.62 -4.45 -5.26
CA ASP A 102 -19.28 -5.73 -5.01
C ASP A 102 -18.30 -6.80 -4.51
N LYS A 103 -17.03 -6.70 -4.88
CA LYS A 103 -16.00 -7.64 -4.44
C LYS A 103 -15.44 -7.32 -3.07
N MET A 104 -15.68 -6.12 -2.54
CA MET A 104 -15.22 -5.74 -1.21
C MET A 104 -16.12 -6.20 -0.08
N ILE A 105 -17.38 -6.55 -0.38
CA ILE A 105 -18.34 -6.99 0.64
C ILE A 105 -17.80 -8.27 1.28
N ASP A 106 -17.69 -8.27 2.62
CA ASP A 106 -17.14 -9.38 3.41
C ASP A 106 -15.68 -9.73 3.09
N ALA A 107 -14.94 -8.80 2.48
CA ALA A 107 -13.52 -8.98 2.23
C ALA A 107 -12.70 -8.66 3.49
N THR A 108 -11.46 -9.14 3.53
CA THR A 108 -10.50 -8.86 4.59
C THR A 108 -9.43 -7.92 4.06
N LEU A 109 -9.08 -6.90 4.83
CA LEU A 109 -7.99 -5.99 4.50
C LEU A 109 -6.80 -6.28 5.40
N TYR A 110 -5.65 -6.53 4.79
CA TYR A 110 -4.37 -6.70 5.48
C TYR A 110 -3.55 -5.44 5.32
N LEU A 111 -3.10 -4.87 6.43
CA LEU A 111 -2.36 -3.61 6.44
C LEU A 111 -1.04 -3.79 7.16
N VAL A 112 0.05 -3.40 6.52
CA VAL A 112 1.40 -3.41 7.09
C VAL A 112 2.05 -2.07 6.84
N GLY A 113 2.79 -1.57 7.82
CA GLY A 113 3.47 -0.31 7.58
C GLY A 113 4.38 0.15 8.70
N LYS A 114 5.10 1.22 8.40
CA LYS A 114 5.97 1.90 9.35
C LYS A 114 6.07 3.38 9.01
N GLU A 115 6.39 4.18 10.01
CA GLU A 115 6.71 5.59 9.83
C GLU A 115 8.23 5.79 9.94
N VAL A 116 8.73 6.66 9.10
CA VAL A 116 10.16 7.01 9.06
C VAL A 116 10.41 8.33 9.75
#